data_1976649b04e5c9d4eec40872076ab0a4
#
_entry.id   1976649b04e5c9d4eec40872076ab0a4
#
_cell.length_a   1.000
_cell.length_b   1.000
_cell.length_c   1.000
_cell.angle_alpha   90.00
_cell.angle_beta   90.00
_cell.angle_gamma   90.00
#
_symmetry.space_group_name_H-M   'P 1'
#
loop_
_entity.id
_entity.type
_entity.pdbx_description
1 polymer ?
#
loop_
_entity_poly.entity_id
_entity_poly.type
_entity_poly.pdbx_seq_one_letter_code
_entity_poly.pdbx_strand_id
1 'polypeptide(L)'
;MFDVGQGESILIERPRGGTMLVDTGGAPFGGGVDVGSRVLAPALWARGVRSLDTLLITHGDPDHLGGALAVLGDFAPHRLWMGVAVPNHRPTLDVLDAAARVQTPVEFKRRGEVDADDDLRVRVLHPPPADWERRRVRNDDSVVLEIVYGDVAVLLTGDVSEQIEREILPQLTYAKTRILKVAHHGSRTSSSVELLSEWQPQFALISAGRGNTFGHPTQDVLRRLEAIHAVVFRTDRDGQITVETDGHRIDFRTFVESRHEHQ
;
A
#
# COMPACT_ATOMS: atom_id res chain seq x y z
N MET A 1 0.88 -7.77 4.00
CA MET A 1 -0.39 -7.10 3.66
C MET A 1 -1.48 -7.70 4.52
N PHE A 2 -2.16 -6.90 5.33
CA PHE A 2 -3.23 -7.35 6.21
C PHE A 2 -4.53 -7.55 5.43
N ASP A 3 -5.38 -8.47 5.91
CA ASP A 3 -6.77 -8.57 5.48
C ASP A 3 -7.60 -7.59 6.32
N VAL A 4 -7.79 -6.40 5.80
CA VAL A 4 -8.58 -5.32 6.42
C VAL A 4 -9.99 -5.19 5.79
N GLY A 5 -10.41 -6.19 5.03
CA GLY A 5 -11.60 -6.14 4.21
C GLY A 5 -11.37 -5.33 2.93
N GLN A 6 -12.37 -4.53 2.53
CA GLN A 6 -12.18 -3.61 1.41
C GLN A 6 -11.39 -2.39 1.90
N GLY A 7 -10.16 -2.26 1.43
CA GLY A 7 -9.21 -1.24 1.83
C GLY A 7 -7.78 -1.77 1.79
N GLU A 8 -6.82 -0.97 2.24
CA GLU A 8 -5.40 -1.32 2.17
C GLU A 8 -4.71 -1.11 3.52
N SER A 9 -3.85 -2.07 3.88
CA SER A 9 -2.86 -1.88 4.95
C SER A 9 -1.68 -2.84 4.78
N ILE A 10 -0.46 -2.30 4.70
CA ILE A 10 0.77 -3.06 4.45
C ILE A 10 1.81 -2.67 5.49
N LEU A 11 2.26 -3.64 6.28
CA LEU A 11 3.42 -3.47 7.16
C LEU A 11 4.69 -3.87 6.42
N ILE A 12 5.70 -3.02 6.49
CA ILE A 12 7.05 -3.26 5.99
C ILE A 12 7.98 -3.28 7.20
N GLU A 13 8.60 -4.42 7.44
CA GLU A 13 9.63 -4.62 8.48
C GLU A 13 10.99 -4.62 7.77
N ARG A 14 11.87 -3.69 8.16
CA ARG A 14 13.18 -3.50 7.53
C ARG A 14 14.22 -4.48 8.07
N PRO A 15 15.24 -4.87 7.28
CA PRO A 15 16.23 -5.89 7.68
C PRO A 15 16.97 -5.58 8.98
N ARG A 16 17.22 -4.31 9.31
CA ARG A 16 17.95 -3.87 10.51
C ARG A 16 17.04 -3.32 11.61
N GLY A 17 15.78 -3.63 11.54
CA GLY A 17 14.75 -3.02 12.36
C GLY A 17 14.18 -1.76 11.71
N GLY A 18 13.15 -1.25 12.33
CA GLY A 18 12.33 -0.17 11.75
C GLY A 18 11.13 -0.71 10.99
N THR A 19 10.04 -0.01 11.15
CA THR A 19 8.73 -0.41 10.64
C THR A 19 8.08 0.74 9.88
N MET A 20 7.50 0.43 8.72
CA MET A 20 6.65 1.35 8.00
C MET A 20 5.28 0.70 7.79
N LEU A 21 4.23 1.38 8.19
CA LEU A 21 2.87 1.00 7.86
C LEU A 21 2.36 1.88 6.72
N VAL A 22 1.94 1.27 5.64
CA VAL A 22 1.33 1.92 4.48
C VAL A 22 -0.15 1.69 4.53
N ASP A 23 -0.92 2.74 4.67
CA ASP A 23 -2.36 2.79 4.84
C ASP A 23 -2.89 2.01 6.06
N THR A 24 -4.13 2.24 6.41
CA THR A 24 -4.71 1.75 7.67
C THR A 24 -6.07 1.07 7.51
N GLY A 25 -6.48 0.82 6.26
CA GLY A 25 -7.81 0.31 5.99
C GLY A 25 -8.92 1.27 6.40
N GLY A 26 -10.12 0.78 6.39
CA GLY A 26 -11.32 1.52 6.79
C GLY A 26 -12.54 1.08 6.00
N ALA A 27 -13.70 1.61 6.36
CA ALA A 27 -14.94 1.36 5.62
C ALA A 27 -15.06 2.36 4.46
N PRO A 28 -15.18 1.90 3.19
CA PRO A 28 -15.18 2.77 2.00
C PRO A 28 -16.25 3.88 2.01
N PHE A 29 -17.37 3.62 2.69
CA PHE A 29 -18.47 4.60 2.78
C PHE A 29 -18.54 5.30 4.13
N GLY A 30 -17.54 5.12 4.99
CA GLY A 30 -17.60 5.56 6.38
C GLY A 30 -18.59 4.77 7.23
N GLY A 31 -18.47 4.84 8.54
CA GLY A 31 -19.28 4.07 9.50
C GLY A 31 -18.86 2.60 9.58
N GLY A 32 -19.53 1.84 10.44
CA GLY A 32 -19.23 0.42 10.63
C GLY A 32 -18.15 0.17 11.69
N VAL A 33 -17.40 -0.91 11.51
CA VAL A 33 -16.33 -1.33 12.44
C VAL A 33 -15.13 -0.41 12.27
N ASP A 34 -14.61 0.10 13.38
CA ASP A 34 -13.30 0.77 13.39
C ASP A 34 -12.21 -0.28 13.07
N VAL A 35 -11.77 -0.28 11.82
CA VAL A 35 -10.77 -1.23 11.30
C VAL A 35 -9.43 -1.02 12.03
N GLY A 36 -9.08 0.22 12.33
CA GLY A 36 -7.85 0.57 13.04
C GLY A 36 -7.76 -0.12 14.39
N SER A 37 -8.75 0.10 15.27
CA SER A 37 -8.72 -0.44 16.63
C SER A 37 -9.10 -1.92 16.72
N ARG A 38 -9.97 -2.43 15.84
CA ARG A 38 -10.52 -3.79 15.97
C ARG A 38 -9.83 -4.84 15.13
N VAL A 39 -9.14 -4.43 14.06
CA VAL A 39 -8.46 -5.36 13.14
C VAL A 39 -6.96 -5.08 13.13
N LEU A 40 -6.57 -3.86 12.80
CA LEU A 40 -5.17 -3.54 12.52
C LEU A 40 -4.32 -3.48 13.79
N ALA A 41 -4.76 -2.78 14.84
CA ALA A 41 -4.00 -2.70 16.09
C ALA A 41 -3.76 -4.08 16.74
N PRO A 42 -4.78 -4.97 16.89
CA PRO A 42 -4.54 -6.32 17.36
C PRO A 42 -3.59 -7.12 16.48
N ALA A 43 -3.66 -6.99 15.15
CA ALA A 43 -2.78 -7.68 14.23
C ALA A 43 -1.32 -7.20 14.34
N LEU A 44 -1.10 -5.90 14.51
CA LEU A 44 0.22 -5.32 14.76
C LEU A 44 0.80 -5.78 16.11
N TRP A 45 0.00 -5.76 17.18
CA TRP A 45 0.44 -6.26 18.50
C TRP A 45 0.78 -7.74 18.48
N ALA A 46 -0.01 -8.56 17.77
CA ALA A 46 0.27 -10.00 17.61
C ALA A 46 1.60 -10.27 16.91
N ARG A 47 2.06 -9.35 16.04
CA ARG A 47 3.39 -9.38 15.40
C ARG A 47 4.50 -8.78 16.28
N GLY A 48 4.19 -8.32 17.47
CA GLY A 48 5.17 -7.71 18.39
C GLY A 48 5.43 -6.23 18.12
N VAL A 49 4.76 -5.61 17.15
CA VAL A 49 4.88 -4.16 16.88
C VAL A 49 4.30 -3.38 18.05
N ARG A 50 5.07 -2.47 18.63
CA ARG A 50 4.67 -1.61 19.75
C ARG A 50 4.74 -0.12 19.42
N SER A 51 5.53 0.23 18.42
CA SER A 51 5.64 1.58 17.84
C SER A 51 5.89 1.45 16.36
N LEU A 52 5.69 2.52 15.61
CA LEU A 52 5.97 2.59 14.19
C LEU A 52 7.02 3.68 13.93
N ASP A 53 7.97 3.42 13.05
CA ASP A 53 8.89 4.48 12.63
C ASP A 53 8.23 5.39 11.61
N THR A 54 7.44 4.83 10.72
CA THR A 54 6.73 5.61 9.69
C THR A 54 5.30 5.08 9.53
N LEU A 55 4.34 5.98 9.58
CA LEU A 55 3.01 5.78 9.02
C LEU A 55 2.93 6.53 7.70
N LEU A 56 2.59 5.88 6.62
CA LEU A 56 2.26 6.51 5.34
C LEU A 56 0.77 6.38 5.08
N ILE A 57 0.12 7.50 4.76
CA ILE A 57 -1.23 7.52 4.17
C ILE A 57 -1.06 7.91 2.71
N THR A 58 -1.39 6.98 1.80
CA THR A 58 -1.20 7.19 0.35
C THR A 58 -2.09 8.32 -0.17
N HIS A 59 -3.35 8.31 0.22
CA HIS A 59 -4.34 9.35 -0.11
C HIS A 59 -5.48 9.37 0.90
N GLY A 60 -6.44 10.28 0.73
CA GLY A 60 -7.44 10.60 1.75
C GLY A 60 -8.72 9.76 1.71
N ASP A 61 -8.83 8.71 0.93
CA ASP A 61 -10.06 7.90 0.88
C ASP A 61 -10.24 7.06 2.15
N PRO A 62 -11.49 6.82 2.59
CA PRO A 62 -11.76 6.19 3.89
C PRO A 62 -11.18 4.79 4.03
N ASP A 63 -11.06 4.02 2.97
CA ASP A 63 -10.52 2.67 2.95
C ASP A 63 -8.98 2.62 2.98
N HIS A 64 -8.33 3.78 3.02
CA HIS A 64 -6.89 3.94 3.21
C HIS A 64 -6.55 4.64 4.54
N LEU A 65 -7.27 5.72 4.89
CA LEU A 65 -6.98 6.49 6.10
C LEU A 65 -7.88 6.16 7.30
N GLY A 66 -8.92 5.32 7.13
CA GLY A 66 -9.97 5.17 8.14
C GLY A 66 -9.52 4.65 9.50
N GLY A 67 -8.46 3.84 9.56
CA GLY A 67 -7.85 3.36 10.81
C GLY A 67 -6.77 4.28 11.38
N ALA A 68 -6.43 5.39 10.71
CA ALA A 68 -5.25 6.19 11.06
C ALA A 68 -5.31 6.81 12.47
N LEU A 69 -6.50 7.20 12.93
CA LEU A 69 -6.66 7.78 14.27
C LEU A 69 -6.29 6.77 15.37
N ALA A 70 -6.71 5.52 15.24
CA ALA A 70 -6.35 4.45 16.18
C ALA A 70 -4.85 4.16 16.11
N VAL A 71 -4.29 4.05 14.91
CA VAL A 71 -2.86 3.79 14.72
C VAL A 71 -1.99 4.91 15.30
N LEU A 72 -2.34 6.17 15.09
CA LEU A 72 -1.63 7.31 15.70
C LEU A 72 -1.69 7.25 17.22
N GLY A 73 -2.86 6.94 17.80
CA GLY A 73 -3.04 6.88 19.26
C GLY A 73 -2.31 5.70 19.90
N ASP A 74 -2.34 4.51 19.28
CA ASP A 74 -1.84 3.27 19.86
C ASP A 74 -0.35 3.02 19.60
N PHE A 75 0.21 3.55 18.50
CA PHE A 75 1.58 3.24 18.06
C PHE A 75 2.50 4.46 17.97
N ALA A 76 1.98 5.68 18.13
CA ALA A 76 2.73 6.94 18.13
C ALA A 76 3.87 6.95 17.09
N PRO A 77 3.59 6.92 15.78
CA PRO A 77 4.61 6.84 14.75
C PRO A 77 5.63 7.98 14.88
N HIS A 78 6.92 7.69 14.63
CA HIS A 78 7.94 8.73 14.69
C HIS A 78 7.76 9.78 13.59
N ARG A 79 7.11 9.43 12.48
CA ARG A 79 6.74 10.34 11.38
C ARG A 79 5.50 9.86 10.64
N LEU A 80 4.73 10.82 10.17
CA LEU A 80 3.59 10.61 9.27
C LEU A 80 3.94 11.12 7.88
N TRP A 81 3.95 10.23 6.90
CA TRP A 81 4.10 10.58 5.49
C TRP A 81 2.73 10.71 4.83
N MET A 82 2.58 11.74 4.04
CA MET A 82 1.37 12.00 3.25
C MET A 82 1.74 12.47 1.83
N GLY A 83 0.81 12.35 0.91
CA GLY A 83 0.95 12.84 -0.46
C GLY A 83 0.50 14.29 -0.61
N VAL A 84 -0.45 14.53 -1.51
CA VAL A 84 -0.96 15.88 -1.82
C VAL A 84 -1.84 16.38 -0.68
N ALA A 85 -1.64 17.64 -0.29
CA ALA A 85 -2.50 18.28 0.73
C ALA A 85 -3.92 18.49 0.22
N VAL A 86 -4.93 18.24 1.07
CA VAL A 86 -6.35 18.49 0.82
C VAL A 86 -6.94 19.29 2.00
N PRO A 87 -6.76 20.63 2.03
CA PRO A 87 -7.01 21.46 3.20
C PRO A 87 -8.47 21.47 3.69
N ASN A 88 -9.42 21.15 2.82
CA ASN A 88 -10.85 21.14 3.15
C ASN A 88 -11.43 19.73 3.36
N HIS A 89 -10.59 18.69 3.42
CA HIS A 89 -11.03 17.32 3.63
C HIS A 89 -11.02 16.98 5.12
N ARG A 90 -12.19 16.91 5.73
CA ARG A 90 -12.32 16.73 7.18
C ARG A 90 -11.59 15.51 7.72
N PRO A 91 -11.69 14.29 7.12
CA PRO A 91 -10.95 13.13 7.63
C PRO A 91 -9.42 13.33 7.61
N THR A 92 -8.87 13.96 6.58
CA THR A 92 -7.44 14.30 6.53
C THR A 92 -7.06 15.30 7.65
N LEU A 93 -7.89 16.31 7.90
CA LEU A 93 -7.65 17.25 8.99
C LEU A 93 -7.68 16.55 10.35
N ASP A 94 -8.61 15.61 10.57
CA ASP A 94 -8.69 14.83 11.81
C ASP A 94 -7.41 14.00 12.03
N VAL A 95 -6.82 13.44 10.97
CA VAL A 95 -5.52 12.73 11.01
C VAL A 95 -4.38 13.68 11.36
N LEU A 96 -4.34 14.87 10.76
CA LEU A 96 -3.31 15.89 11.06
C LEU A 96 -3.42 16.37 12.51
N ASP A 97 -4.65 16.61 13.00
CA ASP A 97 -4.90 16.99 14.39
C ASP A 97 -4.51 15.87 15.37
N ALA A 98 -4.74 14.62 15.01
CA ALA A 98 -4.32 13.46 15.80
C ALA A 98 -2.79 13.34 15.85
N ALA A 99 -2.10 13.48 14.71
CA ALA A 99 -0.65 13.49 14.64
C ALA A 99 -0.04 14.59 15.51
N ALA A 100 -0.62 15.80 15.46
CA ALA A 100 -0.17 16.91 16.31
C ALA A 100 -0.33 16.60 17.81
N ARG A 101 -1.44 15.94 18.21
CA ARG A 101 -1.67 15.56 19.62
C ARG A 101 -0.65 14.58 20.17
N VAL A 102 -0.19 13.63 19.34
CA VAL A 102 0.84 12.64 19.71
C VAL A 102 2.25 13.09 19.30
N GLN A 103 2.41 14.33 18.87
CA GLN A 103 3.67 14.95 18.47
C GLN A 103 4.39 14.21 17.32
N THR A 104 3.64 13.56 16.44
CA THR A 104 4.16 12.95 15.23
C THR A 104 4.36 14.00 14.14
N PRO A 105 5.59 14.26 13.66
CA PRO A 105 5.85 15.20 12.57
C PRO A 105 5.24 14.69 11.26
N VAL A 106 4.70 15.62 10.46
CA VAL A 106 4.07 15.33 9.17
C VAL A 106 4.99 15.77 8.04
N GLU A 107 5.24 14.86 7.10
CA GLU A 107 6.07 15.08 5.91
C GLU A 107 5.26 14.81 4.65
N PHE A 108 5.17 15.80 3.77
CA PHE A 108 4.52 15.63 2.46
C PHE A 108 5.51 15.12 1.43
N LYS A 109 5.29 13.91 0.95
CA LYS A 109 6.20 13.19 0.04
C LYS A 109 5.97 13.54 -1.43
N ARG A 110 7.08 13.59 -2.19
CA ARG A 110 7.09 13.94 -3.63
C ARG A 110 8.04 13.03 -4.38
N ARG A 111 7.75 12.86 -5.66
CA ARG A 111 8.60 12.13 -6.60
C ARG A 111 10.06 12.58 -6.49
N GLY A 112 10.95 11.59 -6.45
CA GLY A 112 12.39 11.77 -6.37
C GLY A 112 12.96 11.70 -4.95
N GLU A 113 12.10 11.73 -3.91
CA GLU A 113 12.55 11.47 -2.54
C GLU A 113 12.92 10.01 -2.36
N VAL A 114 13.95 9.77 -1.57
CA VAL A 114 14.47 8.44 -1.25
C VAL A 114 14.71 8.35 0.25
N ASP A 115 14.13 7.33 0.88
CA ASP A 115 14.48 6.90 2.22
C ASP A 115 15.28 5.60 2.10
N ALA A 116 16.55 5.65 2.44
CA ALA A 116 17.47 4.52 2.28
C ALA A 116 18.05 4.11 3.62
N ASP A 117 18.13 2.80 3.82
CA ASP A 117 18.81 2.17 4.94
C ASP A 117 19.67 1.03 4.37
N ASP A 118 20.97 1.30 4.26
CA ASP A 118 21.97 0.43 3.62
C ASP A 118 21.51 -0.11 2.25
N ASP A 119 21.14 -1.39 2.20
CA ASP A 119 20.78 -2.08 0.96
C ASP A 119 19.29 -1.94 0.59
N LEU A 120 18.46 -1.43 1.51
CA LEU A 120 17.05 -1.20 1.24
C LEU A 120 16.80 0.26 0.88
N ARG A 121 16.13 0.48 -0.24
CA ARG A 121 15.74 1.82 -0.74
C ARG A 121 14.24 1.90 -0.91
N VAL A 122 13.62 2.91 -0.30
CA VAL A 122 12.22 3.28 -0.52
C VAL A 122 12.21 4.56 -1.34
N ARG A 123 11.75 4.48 -2.58
CA ARG A 123 11.70 5.58 -3.54
C ARG A 123 10.27 6.07 -3.70
N VAL A 124 10.06 7.36 -3.64
CA VAL A 124 8.77 7.97 -3.97
C VAL A 124 8.72 8.25 -5.47
N LEU A 125 7.80 7.59 -6.18
CA LEU A 125 7.63 7.74 -7.62
C LEU A 125 6.50 8.71 -7.98
N HIS A 126 5.57 8.93 -7.08
CA HIS A 126 4.40 9.82 -7.21
C HIS A 126 3.95 10.29 -5.81
N PRO A 127 3.36 11.49 -5.65
CA PRO A 127 3.01 12.50 -6.66
C PRO A 127 4.23 13.31 -7.15
N PRO A 128 4.10 13.96 -8.34
CA PRO A 128 5.18 14.83 -8.84
C PRO A 128 5.35 16.06 -7.94
N PRO A 129 6.55 16.71 -7.94
CA PRO A 129 6.73 17.97 -7.27
C PRO A 129 5.77 19.01 -7.86
N ALA A 130 4.92 19.56 -7.00
CA ALA A 130 3.97 20.59 -7.38
C ALA A 130 3.69 21.48 -6.17
N ASP A 131 3.52 22.77 -6.43
CA ASP A 131 3.21 23.78 -5.41
C ASP A 131 1.69 23.99 -5.30
N TRP A 132 0.92 22.92 -5.38
CA TRP A 132 -0.52 23.01 -5.38
C TRP A 132 -1.17 22.04 -4.41
N GLU A 133 -2.32 22.45 -3.92
CA GLU A 133 -3.21 21.69 -3.08
C GLU A 133 -4.38 21.16 -3.91
N ARG A 134 -5.09 20.17 -3.40
CA ARG A 134 -6.33 19.68 -4.00
C ARG A 134 -7.54 20.21 -3.25
N ARG A 135 -8.62 20.45 -4.01
CA ARG A 135 -9.92 20.80 -3.42
C ARG A 135 -10.66 19.58 -2.87
N ARG A 136 -10.33 18.39 -3.37
CA ARG A 136 -10.90 17.10 -2.98
C ARG A 136 -9.87 15.99 -3.11
N VAL A 137 -10.05 14.92 -2.36
CA VAL A 137 -9.27 13.70 -2.49
C VAL A 137 -9.47 13.08 -3.87
N ARG A 138 -8.43 12.47 -4.41
CA ARG A 138 -8.41 11.72 -5.66
C ARG A 138 -7.46 10.56 -5.53
N ASN A 139 -7.84 9.41 -6.11
CA ASN A 139 -7.00 8.22 -6.17
C ASN A 139 -5.65 8.49 -6.85
N ASP A 140 -5.66 9.28 -7.93
CA ASP A 140 -4.45 9.68 -8.66
C ASP A 140 -3.51 10.62 -7.88
N ASP A 141 -3.85 11.01 -6.67
CA ASP A 141 -2.95 11.72 -5.77
C ASP A 141 -2.24 10.77 -4.77
N SER A 142 -2.45 9.45 -4.89
CA SER A 142 -1.80 8.42 -4.05
C SER A 142 -0.29 8.51 -4.09
N VAL A 143 0.34 8.35 -2.94
CA VAL A 143 1.79 8.15 -2.89
C VAL A 143 2.12 6.77 -3.43
N VAL A 144 2.92 6.74 -4.50
CA VAL A 144 3.45 5.49 -5.07
C VAL A 144 4.87 5.29 -4.57
N LEU A 145 5.12 4.13 -3.98
CA LEU A 145 6.45 3.73 -3.51
C LEU A 145 7.01 2.58 -4.35
N GLU A 146 8.29 2.65 -4.64
CA GLU A 146 9.08 1.49 -5.04
C GLU A 146 10.08 1.15 -3.93
N ILE A 147 10.06 -0.09 -3.47
CA ILE A 147 10.98 -0.62 -2.48
C ILE A 147 11.94 -1.56 -3.18
N VAL A 148 13.23 -1.27 -3.12
CA VAL A 148 14.28 -2.10 -3.72
C VAL A 148 15.18 -2.64 -2.64
N TYR A 149 15.33 -3.97 -2.61
CA TYR A 149 16.24 -4.67 -1.71
C TYR A 149 16.95 -5.80 -2.46
N GLY A 150 18.25 -5.64 -2.69
CA GLY A 150 19.02 -6.59 -3.50
C GLY A 150 18.43 -6.78 -4.91
N ASP A 151 18.06 -8.01 -5.22
CA ASP A 151 17.45 -8.41 -6.51
C ASP A 151 15.92 -8.30 -6.53
N VAL A 152 15.31 -7.75 -5.49
CA VAL A 152 13.84 -7.67 -5.33
C VAL A 152 13.37 -6.23 -5.42
N ALA A 153 12.35 -5.96 -6.24
CA ALA A 153 11.62 -4.69 -6.28
C ALA A 153 10.14 -4.92 -5.98
N VAL A 154 9.60 -4.13 -5.07
CA VAL A 154 8.17 -4.12 -4.72
C VAL A 154 7.60 -2.77 -5.09
N LEU A 155 6.56 -2.74 -5.92
CA LEU A 155 5.83 -1.54 -6.30
C LEU A 155 4.51 -1.46 -5.52
N LEU A 156 4.37 -0.44 -4.68
CA LEU A 156 3.16 -0.12 -3.94
C LEU A 156 2.49 1.08 -4.62
N THR A 157 1.36 0.84 -5.23
CA THR A 157 0.74 1.78 -6.17
C THR A 157 -0.36 2.64 -5.55
N GLY A 158 -0.80 2.32 -4.30
CA GLY A 158 -2.04 2.90 -3.80
C GLY A 158 -3.18 2.64 -4.78
N ASP A 159 -3.95 3.68 -5.09
CA ASP A 159 -5.14 3.58 -5.95
C ASP A 159 -5.03 4.34 -7.28
N VAL A 160 -3.80 4.53 -7.77
CA VAL A 160 -3.56 5.27 -9.02
C VAL A 160 -4.22 4.60 -10.24
N SER A 161 -4.57 5.44 -11.21
CA SER A 161 -5.08 4.98 -12.50
C SER A 161 -3.97 4.58 -13.48
N GLU A 162 -4.37 3.95 -14.58
CA GLU A 162 -3.48 3.61 -15.70
C GLU A 162 -2.68 4.82 -16.23
N GLN A 163 -3.20 6.04 -16.10
CA GLN A 163 -2.47 7.23 -16.50
C GLN A 163 -1.20 7.41 -15.66
N ILE A 164 -1.34 7.33 -14.33
CA ILE A 164 -0.20 7.48 -13.42
C ILE A 164 0.77 6.29 -13.56
N GLU A 165 0.25 5.08 -13.77
CA GLU A 165 1.09 3.91 -14.05
C GLU A 165 2.03 4.15 -15.25
N ARG A 166 1.52 4.75 -16.36
CA ARG A 166 2.34 5.10 -17.52
C ARG A 166 3.40 6.18 -17.18
N GLU A 167 3.05 7.14 -16.33
CA GLU A 167 3.97 8.20 -15.92
C GLU A 167 5.13 7.69 -15.04
N ILE A 168 4.89 6.67 -14.21
CA ILE A 168 5.93 6.11 -13.33
C ILE A 168 6.74 5.00 -14.00
N LEU A 169 6.21 4.33 -15.01
CA LEU A 169 6.81 3.18 -15.68
C LEU A 169 8.29 3.40 -16.10
N PRO A 170 8.67 4.55 -16.70
CA PRO A 170 10.08 4.80 -17.08
C PRO A 170 11.03 4.94 -15.89
N GLN A 171 10.51 5.04 -14.67
CA GLN A 171 11.29 5.23 -13.45
C GLN A 171 11.50 3.92 -12.68
N LEU A 172 10.81 2.84 -13.06
CA LEU A 172 10.82 1.57 -12.34
C LEU A 172 12.16 0.85 -12.46
N THR A 173 12.55 0.18 -11.38
CA THR A 173 13.71 -0.69 -11.33
C THR A 173 13.36 -2.06 -11.94
N TYR A 174 14.17 -2.51 -12.88
CA TYR A 174 14.06 -3.85 -13.48
C TYR A 174 14.87 -4.86 -12.65
N ALA A 175 14.44 -5.11 -11.43
CA ALA A 175 15.02 -6.13 -10.57
C ALA A 175 14.71 -7.54 -11.10
N LYS A 176 15.45 -8.53 -10.62
CA LYS A 176 15.25 -9.94 -11.00
C LYS A 176 13.87 -10.45 -10.56
N THR A 177 13.45 -10.09 -9.34
CA THR A 177 12.12 -10.39 -8.80
C THR A 177 11.33 -9.10 -8.64
N ARG A 178 10.13 -9.04 -9.20
CA ARG A 178 9.25 -7.88 -9.19
C ARG A 178 7.89 -8.25 -8.65
N ILE A 179 7.47 -7.53 -7.62
CA ILE A 179 6.20 -7.73 -6.91
C ILE A 179 5.35 -6.47 -7.09
N LEU A 180 4.17 -6.63 -7.62
CA LEU A 180 3.19 -5.56 -7.77
C LEU A 180 2.12 -5.66 -6.69
N LYS A 181 1.95 -4.63 -5.86
CA LYS A 181 0.66 -4.41 -5.21
C LYS A 181 -0.25 -3.77 -6.26
N VAL A 182 -1.25 -4.50 -6.66
CA VAL A 182 -2.19 -4.11 -7.73
C VAL A 182 -2.97 -2.87 -7.31
N ALA A 183 -2.96 -1.84 -8.15
CA ALA A 183 -3.59 -0.56 -7.84
C ALA A 183 -5.12 -0.67 -7.71
N HIS A 184 -5.68 0.15 -6.83
CA HIS A 184 -7.11 0.36 -6.67
C HIS A 184 -7.87 -0.96 -6.52
N HIS A 185 -7.34 -1.85 -5.66
CA HIS A 185 -7.91 -3.17 -5.33
C HIS A 185 -8.22 -4.05 -6.55
N GLY A 186 -7.61 -3.78 -7.71
CA GLY A 186 -7.89 -4.45 -8.97
C GLY A 186 -9.07 -3.86 -9.73
N SER A 187 -9.31 -2.56 -9.62
CA SER A 187 -10.24 -1.81 -10.44
C SER A 187 -9.88 -1.90 -11.92
N ARG A 188 -10.89 -1.86 -12.79
CA ARG A 188 -10.69 -1.86 -14.24
C ARG A 188 -9.86 -0.69 -14.76
N THR A 189 -9.81 0.42 -14.02
CA THR A 189 -9.06 1.64 -14.37
C THR A 189 -7.59 1.60 -13.98
N SER A 190 -7.10 0.47 -13.51
CA SER A 190 -5.72 0.25 -13.08
C SER A 190 -5.12 -1.01 -13.71
N SER A 191 -3.84 -1.29 -13.42
CA SER A 191 -3.10 -2.44 -13.94
C SER A 191 -3.07 -2.45 -15.47
N SER A 192 -2.57 -1.36 -16.03
CA SER A 192 -2.50 -1.14 -17.48
C SER A 192 -1.72 -2.26 -18.18
N VAL A 193 -2.11 -2.53 -19.43
CA VAL A 193 -1.39 -3.49 -20.27
C VAL A 193 0.08 -3.07 -20.41
N GLU A 194 0.34 -1.77 -20.56
CA GLU A 194 1.68 -1.20 -20.68
C GLU A 194 2.53 -1.51 -19.45
N LEU A 195 2.04 -1.19 -18.22
CA LEU A 195 2.77 -1.50 -16.99
C LEU A 195 3.07 -3.00 -16.89
N LEU A 196 2.05 -3.83 -17.09
CA LEU A 196 2.18 -5.28 -16.94
C LEU A 196 3.08 -5.91 -17.98
N SER A 197 2.98 -5.49 -19.26
CA SER A 197 3.78 -6.06 -20.33
C SER A 197 5.24 -5.61 -20.31
N GLU A 198 5.52 -4.38 -19.88
CA GLU A 198 6.88 -3.85 -19.85
C GLU A 198 7.60 -4.20 -18.55
N TRP A 199 6.98 -3.96 -17.39
CA TRP A 199 7.64 -4.25 -16.11
C TRP A 199 7.58 -5.73 -15.72
N GLN A 200 6.58 -6.48 -16.20
CA GLN A 200 6.43 -7.95 -16.05
C GLN A 200 6.61 -8.42 -14.58
N PRO A 201 5.74 -7.99 -13.63
CA PRO A 201 5.81 -8.48 -12.27
C PRO A 201 5.54 -10.01 -12.24
N GLN A 202 6.38 -10.75 -11.53
CA GLN A 202 6.18 -12.18 -11.33
C GLN A 202 5.10 -12.49 -10.29
N PHE A 203 4.90 -11.56 -9.35
CA PHE A 203 3.92 -11.69 -8.28
C PHE A 203 3.02 -10.46 -8.21
N ALA A 204 1.74 -10.69 -7.99
CA ALA A 204 0.73 -9.64 -7.83
C ALA A 204 -0.03 -9.83 -6.52
N LEU A 205 -0.05 -8.79 -5.68
CA LEU A 205 -0.77 -8.77 -4.42
C LEU A 205 -2.01 -7.89 -4.56
N ILE A 206 -3.18 -8.42 -4.23
CA ILE A 206 -4.45 -7.70 -4.32
C ILE A 206 -5.06 -7.62 -2.93
N SER A 207 -5.23 -6.40 -2.41
CA SER A 207 -6.04 -6.15 -1.22
C SER A 207 -7.49 -5.95 -1.65
N ALA A 208 -8.40 -6.80 -1.22
CA ALA A 208 -9.82 -6.72 -1.55
C ALA A 208 -10.67 -7.37 -0.46
N GLY A 209 -11.86 -6.87 -0.23
CA GLY A 209 -12.79 -7.45 0.74
C GLY A 209 -13.57 -8.63 0.16
N ARG A 210 -13.77 -9.66 0.97
CA ARG A 210 -14.61 -10.79 0.58
C ARG A 210 -16.05 -10.33 0.30
N GLY A 211 -16.55 -10.61 -0.91
CA GLY A 211 -17.90 -10.25 -1.31
C GLY A 211 -18.12 -8.73 -1.42
N ASN A 212 -17.07 -7.95 -1.70
CA ASN A 212 -17.17 -6.51 -1.83
C ASN A 212 -18.15 -6.11 -2.94
N THR A 213 -18.82 -4.99 -2.76
CA THR A 213 -19.85 -4.49 -3.69
C THR A 213 -19.29 -3.78 -4.93
N PHE A 214 -17.98 -3.54 -4.96
CA PHE A 214 -17.29 -2.89 -6.08
C PHE A 214 -16.99 -3.86 -7.24
N GLY A 215 -17.06 -5.18 -6.97
CA GLY A 215 -16.68 -6.21 -7.92
C GLY A 215 -15.15 -6.27 -8.16
N HIS A 216 -14.36 -5.85 -7.18
CA HIS A 216 -12.89 -5.90 -7.22
C HIS A 216 -12.37 -7.21 -6.59
N PRO A 217 -11.26 -7.77 -7.14
CA PRO A 217 -10.65 -7.40 -8.41
C PRO A 217 -11.55 -7.76 -9.60
N THR A 218 -11.51 -6.93 -10.65
CA THR A 218 -12.28 -7.18 -11.86
C THR A 218 -11.68 -8.32 -12.67
N GLN A 219 -12.53 -9.05 -13.43
CA GLN A 219 -12.06 -10.13 -14.30
C GLN A 219 -11.08 -9.64 -15.37
N ASP A 220 -11.20 -8.38 -15.79
CA ASP A 220 -10.29 -7.79 -16.77
C ASP A 220 -8.87 -7.67 -16.22
N VAL A 221 -8.71 -7.23 -14.97
CA VAL A 221 -7.41 -7.17 -14.30
C VAL A 221 -6.84 -8.56 -14.08
N LEU A 222 -7.66 -9.51 -13.62
CA LEU A 222 -7.20 -10.89 -13.41
C LEU A 222 -6.70 -11.52 -14.71
N ARG A 223 -7.42 -11.32 -15.84
CA ARG A 223 -6.98 -11.82 -17.16
C ARG A 223 -5.67 -11.17 -17.63
N ARG A 224 -5.46 -9.87 -17.37
CA ARG A 224 -4.20 -9.20 -17.71
C ARG A 224 -3.03 -9.75 -16.89
N LEU A 225 -3.22 -10.03 -15.60
CA LEU A 225 -2.20 -10.65 -14.74
C LEU A 225 -1.90 -12.10 -15.18
N GLU A 226 -2.94 -12.87 -15.53
CA GLU A 226 -2.79 -14.22 -16.08
C GLU A 226 -2.01 -14.23 -17.39
N ALA A 227 -2.28 -13.27 -18.28
CA ALA A 227 -1.61 -13.16 -19.57
C ALA A 227 -0.09 -12.93 -19.48
N ILE A 228 0.39 -12.38 -18.38
CA ILE A 228 1.83 -12.23 -18.09
C ILE A 228 2.36 -13.33 -17.15
N HIS A 229 1.55 -14.35 -16.86
CA HIS A 229 1.86 -15.45 -15.94
C HIS A 229 2.24 -15.02 -14.53
N ALA A 230 1.70 -13.89 -14.02
CA ALA A 230 1.92 -13.46 -12.65
C ALA A 230 1.21 -14.38 -11.66
N VAL A 231 1.91 -14.76 -10.58
CA VAL A 231 1.28 -15.47 -9.45
C VAL A 231 0.49 -14.45 -8.63
N VAL A 232 -0.82 -14.69 -8.48
CA VAL A 232 -1.74 -13.76 -7.84
C VAL A 232 -2.13 -14.23 -6.45
N PHE A 233 -1.88 -13.37 -5.43
CA PHE A 233 -2.36 -13.52 -4.07
C PHE A 233 -3.43 -12.47 -3.78
N ARG A 234 -4.52 -12.86 -3.08
CA ARG A 234 -5.67 -11.99 -2.82
C ARG A 234 -6.13 -12.11 -1.38
N THR A 235 -6.29 -10.98 -0.67
CA THR A 235 -6.74 -11.01 0.74
C THR A 235 -8.15 -11.55 0.91
N ASP A 236 -9.07 -11.34 -0.03
CA ASP A 236 -10.43 -11.86 0.00
C ASP A 236 -10.53 -13.39 -0.11
N ARG A 237 -9.47 -14.04 -0.58
CA ARG A 237 -9.37 -15.49 -0.78
C ARG A 237 -8.35 -16.12 0.17
N ASP A 238 -7.16 -15.53 0.23
CA ASP A 238 -5.98 -16.09 0.88
C ASP A 238 -5.77 -15.53 2.31
N GLY A 239 -6.61 -14.55 2.74
CA GLY A 239 -6.46 -13.83 4.00
C GLY A 239 -5.21 -12.96 4.03
N GLN A 240 -4.62 -12.76 5.20
CA GLN A 240 -3.37 -12.01 5.32
C GLN A 240 -2.26 -12.65 4.47
N ILE A 241 -1.51 -11.81 3.75
CA ILE A 241 -0.39 -12.23 2.90
C ILE A 241 0.91 -11.69 3.50
N THR A 242 1.87 -12.58 3.74
CA THR A 242 3.22 -12.26 4.20
C THR A 242 4.21 -12.57 3.10
N VAL A 243 5.09 -11.61 2.79
CA VAL A 243 6.21 -11.78 1.87
C VAL A 243 7.48 -11.58 2.67
N GLU A 244 8.38 -12.54 2.64
CA GLU A 244 9.69 -12.48 3.29
C GLU A 244 10.81 -12.57 2.25
N THR A 245 11.84 -11.75 2.39
CA THR A 245 12.98 -11.77 1.49
C THR A 245 14.27 -11.36 2.19
N ASP A 246 15.37 -11.97 1.77
CA ASP A 246 16.75 -11.59 2.13
C ASP A 246 17.41 -10.71 1.05
N GLY A 247 16.63 -10.25 0.09
CA GLY A 247 17.08 -9.50 -1.09
C GLY A 247 17.41 -10.37 -2.31
N HIS A 248 17.44 -11.70 -2.17
CA HIS A 248 17.73 -12.65 -3.25
C HIS A 248 16.70 -13.78 -3.36
N ARG A 249 16.25 -14.27 -2.21
CA ARG A 249 15.19 -15.28 -2.09
C ARG A 249 13.91 -14.63 -1.65
N ILE A 250 12.80 -15.23 -1.99
CA ILE A 250 11.49 -14.76 -1.61
C ILE A 250 10.62 -15.94 -1.16
N ASP A 251 9.89 -15.74 -0.07
CA ASP A 251 8.92 -16.67 0.47
C ASP A 251 7.56 -15.99 0.66
N PHE A 252 6.49 -16.72 0.36
CA PHE A 252 5.12 -16.25 0.51
C PHE A 252 4.36 -17.14 1.48
N ARG A 253 3.67 -16.51 2.44
CA ARG A 253 2.76 -17.21 3.35
C ARG A 253 1.42 -16.50 3.36
N THR A 254 0.36 -17.29 3.34
CA THR A 254 -1.02 -16.82 3.43
C THR A 254 -1.67 -17.35 4.70
N PHE A 255 -2.63 -16.61 5.25
CA PHE A 255 -3.35 -17.03 6.46
C PHE A 255 -4.26 -18.23 6.18
N VAL A 256 -4.90 -18.26 5.02
CA VAL A 256 -5.62 -19.42 4.52
C VAL A 256 -4.63 -20.19 3.64
N GLU A 257 -4.27 -21.41 4.05
CA GLU A 257 -3.43 -22.30 3.22
C GLU A 257 -4.16 -22.60 1.91
N SER A 258 -3.96 -21.78 0.90
CA SER A 258 -4.30 -22.17 -0.46
C SER A 258 -3.23 -23.14 -0.93
N ARG A 259 -3.61 -24.40 -1.22
CA ARG A 259 -2.74 -25.34 -1.91
C ARG A 259 -2.48 -24.78 -3.31
N HIS A 260 -1.44 -23.97 -3.43
CA HIS A 260 -0.85 -23.69 -4.72
C HIS A 260 -0.01 -24.92 -5.09
N GLU A 261 -0.65 -25.91 -5.74
CA GLU A 261 0.09 -26.98 -6.41
C GLU A 261 0.92 -26.33 -7.51
N HIS A 262 2.21 -26.23 -7.28
CA HIS A 262 3.17 -25.95 -8.34
C HIS A 262 3.18 -27.16 -9.29
N GLN A 263 2.56 -27.01 -10.46
CA GLN A 263 2.78 -27.89 -11.61
C GLN A 263 3.91 -27.33 -12.48
#